data_46e875e2ae9eacd80fdf86f6a1a27a61
#
_entry.id   46e875e2ae9eacd80fdf86f6a1a27a61
#
_cell.length_a   1.000
_cell.length_b   1.000
_cell.length_c   1.000
_cell.angle_alpha   90.00
_cell.angle_beta   90.00
_cell.angle_gamma   90.00
#
_symmetry.space_group_name_H-M   'P 1'
#
loop_
_entity.id
_entity.type
_entity.pdbx_description
1 polymer ?
#
loop_
_entity_poly.entity_id
_entity_poly.type
_entity_poly.pdbx_seq_one_letter_code
_entity_poly.pdbx_strand_id
1 'polypeptide(L)'
;MNVKVNDNVLVIAGKDKGVQGKVLATSPKANTVTVEGVRIQKKHQKARKANETSKIVEVPGAIDASNVMVVCPTCGKATRVKHSVVDGKKVRVCNCGAVLDKAYSKKAAAKAAAAAEEAPKKRTRKRATKAAAPETTETTENN
;
A
#
# COMPACT_ATOMS: atom_id res chain seq x y z
N MET A 1 18.96 -1.66 -1.42
CA MET A 1 17.94 -0.62 -1.69
C MET A 1 16.58 -1.06 -1.16
N ASN A 2 15.89 -0.21 -0.42
CA ASN A 2 14.61 -0.56 0.23
C ASN A 2 13.39 -0.30 -0.67
N VAL A 3 13.58 0.37 -1.79
CA VAL A 3 12.55 0.71 -2.77
C VAL A 3 12.66 -0.23 -3.97
N LYS A 4 11.53 -0.75 -4.43
CA LYS A 4 11.40 -1.62 -5.61
C LYS A 4 10.55 -0.96 -6.69
N VAL A 5 10.67 -1.43 -7.91
CA VAL A 5 9.79 -1.03 -9.03
C VAL A 5 8.33 -1.37 -8.67
N ASN A 6 7.41 -0.50 -9.08
CA ASN A 6 5.98 -0.56 -8.77
C ASN A 6 5.59 -0.28 -7.29
N ASP A 7 6.52 0.16 -6.45
CA ASP A 7 6.17 0.70 -5.13
C ASP A 7 5.55 2.10 -5.27
N ASN A 8 4.64 2.43 -4.37
CA ASN A 8 4.15 3.80 -4.22
C ASN A 8 5.06 4.53 -3.23
N VAL A 9 5.57 5.68 -3.60
CA VAL A 9 6.53 6.44 -2.78
C VAL A 9 6.10 7.90 -2.61
N LEU A 10 6.47 8.47 -1.48
CA LEU A 10 6.32 9.88 -1.16
C LEU A 10 7.70 10.55 -1.25
N VAL A 11 7.79 11.69 -1.93
CA VAL A 11 9.00 12.52 -1.98
C VAL A 11 9.12 13.36 -0.72
N ILE A 12 10.27 13.26 -0.03
CA ILE A 12 10.50 13.92 1.26
C ILE A 12 11.14 15.29 1.07
N ALA A 13 12.03 15.41 0.10
CA ALA A 13 12.85 16.61 -0.09
C ALA A 13 12.97 16.98 -1.57
N GLY A 14 13.27 18.26 -1.82
CA GLY A 14 13.43 18.81 -3.15
C GLY A 14 12.23 19.63 -3.62
N LYS A 15 12.21 19.99 -4.91
CA LYS A 15 11.16 20.81 -5.52
C LYS A 15 9.78 20.14 -5.46
N ASP A 16 9.75 18.82 -5.61
CA ASP A 16 8.53 18.00 -5.64
C ASP A 16 8.21 17.36 -4.27
N LYS A 17 8.62 18.00 -3.16
CA LYS A 17 8.33 17.54 -1.80
C LYS A 17 6.83 17.38 -1.58
N GLY A 18 6.42 16.23 -1.03
CA GLY A 18 5.01 15.91 -0.73
C GLY A 18 4.27 15.24 -1.88
N VAL A 19 4.86 15.17 -3.09
CA VAL A 19 4.27 14.46 -4.22
C VAL A 19 4.40 12.95 -4.01
N GLN A 20 3.33 12.22 -4.29
CA GLN A 20 3.32 10.76 -4.31
C GLN A 20 3.32 10.27 -5.75
N GLY A 21 4.05 9.21 -6.00
CA GLY A 21 4.11 8.62 -7.32
C GLY A 21 4.57 7.17 -7.29
N LYS A 22 4.35 6.50 -8.41
CA LYS A 22 4.77 5.11 -8.61
C LYS A 22 6.22 5.06 -9.10
N VAL A 23 7.00 4.13 -8.57
CA VAL A 23 8.37 3.90 -9.01
C VAL A 23 8.37 3.18 -10.35
N LEU A 24 8.94 3.82 -11.37
CA LEU A 24 9.08 3.30 -12.73
C LEU A 24 10.35 2.46 -12.87
N ALA A 25 11.47 2.97 -12.36
CA ALA A 25 12.76 2.29 -12.43
C ALA A 25 13.60 2.54 -11.18
N THR A 26 14.47 1.60 -10.85
CA THR A 26 15.43 1.72 -9.75
C THR A 26 16.82 1.39 -10.24
N SER A 27 17.82 2.18 -9.84
CA SER A 27 19.23 1.92 -10.10
C SER A 27 19.98 1.72 -8.78
N PRO A 28 20.18 0.47 -8.34
CA PRO A 28 20.86 0.20 -7.07
C PRO A 28 22.33 0.64 -7.04
N LYS A 29 23.02 0.57 -8.18
CA LYS A 29 24.43 1.01 -8.31
C LYS A 29 24.60 2.51 -8.08
N ALA A 30 23.69 3.33 -8.66
CA ALA A 30 23.69 4.78 -8.52
C ALA A 30 22.88 5.27 -7.32
N ASN A 31 22.24 4.36 -6.59
CA ASN A 31 21.32 4.64 -5.47
C ASN A 31 20.19 5.62 -5.83
N THR A 32 19.70 5.56 -7.07
CA THR A 32 18.67 6.45 -7.60
C THR A 32 17.39 5.71 -7.98
N VAL A 33 16.29 6.45 -7.99
CA VAL A 33 14.94 5.98 -8.30
C VAL A 33 14.29 6.94 -9.28
N THR A 34 13.58 6.43 -10.27
CA THR A 34 12.74 7.22 -11.17
C THR A 34 11.28 7.04 -10.75
N VAL A 35 10.61 8.15 -10.46
CA VAL A 35 9.22 8.18 -9.98
C VAL A 35 8.36 8.88 -11.03
N GLU A 36 7.16 8.37 -11.22
CA GLU A 36 6.17 8.95 -12.11
C GLU A 36 5.74 10.34 -11.63
N GLY A 37 5.71 11.33 -12.53
CA GLY A 37 5.29 12.71 -12.23
C GLY A 37 6.29 13.55 -11.43
N VAL A 38 7.47 13.01 -11.09
CA VAL A 38 8.49 13.70 -10.28
C VAL A 38 9.72 14.01 -11.12
N ARG A 39 10.31 15.21 -10.92
CA ARG A 39 11.51 15.70 -11.61
C ARG A 39 11.39 15.58 -13.13
N ILE A 40 10.31 16.11 -13.71
CA ILE A 40 10.07 16.07 -15.15
C ILE A 40 11.12 16.93 -15.86
N GLN A 41 11.85 16.31 -16.79
CA GLN A 41 12.86 16.93 -17.62
C GLN A 41 12.34 17.06 -19.06
N LYS A 42 12.35 18.27 -19.59
CA LYS A 42 12.04 18.55 -21.00
C LYS A 42 13.29 18.37 -21.84
N LYS A 43 13.33 17.33 -22.68
CA LYS A 43 14.46 17.02 -23.56
C LYS A 43 14.10 17.31 -25.00
N HIS A 44 14.90 18.13 -25.65
CA HIS A 44 14.78 18.38 -27.07
C HIS A 44 15.41 17.22 -27.86
N GLN A 45 14.58 16.49 -28.59
CA GLN A 45 15.03 15.41 -29.46
C GLN A 45 15.03 15.90 -30.90
N LYS A 46 16.18 15.85 -31.52
CA LYS A 46 16.32 16.08 -32.97
C LYS A 46 15.81 14.89 -33.76
N ALA A 47 15.22 15.12 -34.90
CA ALA A 47 14.87 14.09 -35.87
C ALA A 47 16.10 13.26 -36.25
N ARG A 48 15.99 11.94 -36.19
CA ARG A 48 17.07 11.00 -36.56
C ARG A 48 16.87 10.43 -37.95
N LYS A 49 15.64 10.45 -38.44
CA LYS A 49 15.24 9.93 -39.74
C LYS A 49 14.56 11.04 -40.53
N ALA A 50 14.63 10.97 -41.89
CA ALA A 50 14.03 11.96 -42.77
C ALA A 50 12.52 12.15 -42.57
N ASN A 51 11.82 11.11 -42.09
CA ASN A 51 10.37 11.14 -41.89
C ASN A 51 9.95 11.48 -40.43
N GLU A 52 10.92 11.87 -39.57
CA GLU A 52 10.62 12.26 -38.19
C GLU A 52 10.75 13.76 -38.00
N THR A 53 9.89 14.36 -37.23
CA THR A 53 10.01 15.78 -36.84
C THR A 53 10.68 15.88 -35.47
N SER A 54 11.42 16.96 -35.24
CA SER A 54 12.00 17.30 -33.93
C SER A 54 10.89 17.52 -32.94
N LYS A 55 11.05 16.98 -31.70
CA LYS A 55 10.04 17.10 -30.65
C LYS A 55 10.65 17.34 -29.28
N ILE A 56 9.89 17.97 -28.40
CA ILE A 56 10.22 18.07 -26.99
C ILE A 56 9.56 16.87 -26.26
N VAL A 57 10.37 16.11 -25.53
CA VAL A 57 9.89 14.94 -24.78
C VAL A 57 10.06 15.21 -23.30
N GLU A 58 8.99 15.02 -22.55
CA GLU A 58 9.00 15.08 -21.09
C GLU A 58 9.29 13.70 -20.51
N VAL A 59 10.38 13.60 -19.73
CA VAL A 59 10.82 12.34 -19.14
C VAL A 59 11.06 12.54 -17.65
N PRO A 60 10.53 11.68 -16.79
CA PRO A 60 10.83 11.74 -15.36
C PRO A 60 12.33 11.46 -15.13
N GLY A 61 12.96 12.31 -14.32
CA GLY A 61 14.36 12.19 -13.97
C GLY A 61 14.58 11.28 -12.76
N ALA A 62 15.80 10.76 -12.61
CA ALA A 62 16.19 9.98 -11.46
C ALA A 62 16.42 10.89 -10.24
N ILE A 63 15.91 10.53 -9.08
CA ILE A 63 16.11 11.16 -7.78
C ILE A 63 16.86 10.21 -6.84
N ASP A 64 17.55 10.73 -5.83
CA ASP A 64 18.23 9.89 -4.85
C ASP A 64 17.22 9.10 -4.01
N ALA A 65 17.54 7.85 -3.70
CA ALA A 65 16.68 6.96 -2.93
C ALA A 65 16.47 7.41 -1.48
N SER A 66 17.35 8.24 -0.94
CA SER A 66 17.21 8.85 0.39
C SER A 66 16.09 9.88 0.44
N ASN A 67 15.74 10.49 -0.71
CA ASN A 67 14.71 11.51 -0.83
C ASN A 67 13.29 10.95 -1.00
N VAL A 68 13.14 9.63 -0.91
CA VAL A 68 11.83 8.97 -1.04
C VAL A 68 11.54 8.04 0.13
N MET A 69 10.26 7.96 0.50
CA MET A 69 9.75 6.99 1.47
C MET A 69 8.66 6.14 0.84
N VAL A 70 8.66 4.85 1.15
CA VAL A 70 7.62 3.94 0.65
C VAL A 70 6.31 4.21 1.39
N VAL A 71 5.22 4.32 0.65
CA VAL A 71 3.86 4.43 1.19
C VAL A 71 3.29 3.03 1.37
N CYS A 72 2.86 2.72 2.58
CA CYS A 72 2.27 1.43 2.88
C CYS A 72 0.87 1.32 2.26
N PRO A 73 0.55 0.26 1.50
CA PRO A 73 -0.76 0.09 0.89
C PRO A 73 -1.88 -0.17 1.91
N THR A 74 -1.54 -0.66 3.11
CA THR A 74 -2.53 -1.01 4.14
C THR A 74 -2.89 0.18 5.02
N CYS A 75 -1.90 0.95 5.49
CA CYS A 75 -2.15 2.07 6.40
C CYS A 75 -2.08 3.45 5.72
N GLY A 76 -1.70 3.53 4.43
CA GLY A 76 -1.60 4.78 3.68
C GLY A 76 -0.47 5.73 4.11
N LYS A 77 0.29 5.39 5.12
CA LYS A 77 1.35 6.26 5.68
C LYS A 77 2.69 5.98 5.01
N ALA A 78 3.45 7.05 4.75
CA ALA A 78 4.84 6.94 4.36
C ALA A 78 5.68 6.42 5.54
N THR A 79 6.46 5.38 5.32
CA THR A 79 7.18 4.68 6.38
C THR A 79 8.59 4.28 5.96
N ARG A 80 9.49 4.21 6.93
CA ARG A 80 10.80 3.58 6.77
C ARG A 80 10.63 2.06 6.81
N VAL A 81 11.11 1.41 5.78
CA VAL A 81 10.99 -0.04 5.61
C VAL A 81 11.86 -0.77 6.62
N LYS A 82 11.24 -1.66 7.39
CA LYS A 82 11.91 -2.68 8.21
C LYS A 82 11.99 -3.99 7.44
N HIS A 83 12.88 -4.86 7.86
CA HIS A 83 13.03 -6.20 7.28
C HIS A 83 12.77 -7.25 8.36
N SER A 84 11.97 -8.24 8.01
CA SER A 84 11.76 -9.45 8.81
C SER A 84 12.00 -10.69 7.96
N VAL A 85 12.24 -11.81 8.60
CA VAL A 85 12.37 -13.10 7.94
C VAL A 85 11.08 -13.87 8.15
N VAL A 86 10.41 -14.19 7.06
CA VAL A 86 9.17 -14.97 7.06
C VAL A 86 9.36 -16.14 6.10
N ASP A 87 9.13 -17.35 6.56
CA ASP A 87 9.36 -18.59 5.80
C ASP A 87 10.78 -18.68 5.18
N GLY A 88 11.81 -18.27 5.95
CA GLY A 88 13.20 -18.27 5.51
C GLY A 88 13.58 -17.19 4.48
N LYS A 89 12.64 -16.31 4.11
CA LYS A 89 12.87 -15.21 3.14
C LYS A 89 12.82 -13.86 3.83
N LYS A 90 13.76 -12.99 3.46
CA LYS A 90 13.79 -11.60 3.93
C LYS A 90 12.71 -10.77 3.22
N VAL A 91 11.78 -10.22 3.98
CA VAL A 91 10.61 -9.47 3.49
C VAL A 91 10.65 -8.06 4.04
N ARG A 92 10.16 -7.09 3.25
CA ARG A 92 10.00 -5.70 3.69
C ARG A 92 8.70 -5.56 4.47
N VAL A 93 8.77 -4.93 5.63
CA VAL A 93 7.63 -4.75 6.54
C VAL A 93 7.48 -3.27 6.91
N CYS A 94 6.23 -2.82 6.98
CA CYS A 94 5.85 -1.51 7.49
C CYS A 94 5.87 -1.49 9.03
N ASN A 95 5.89 -0.30 9.63
CA ASN A 95 5.71 -0.13 11.08
C ASN A 95 4.37 -0.66 11.60
N CYS A 96 3.34 -0.73 10.76
CA CYS A 96 2.04 -1.34 11.10
C CYS A 96 2.04 -2.89 11.06
N GLY A 97 3.18 -3.53 10.74
CA GLY A 97 3.28 -4.98 10.59
C GLY A 97 2.90 -5.52 9.20
N ALA A 98 2.37 -4.69 8.32
CA ALA A 98 1.98 -5.11 6.97
C ALA A 98 3.20 -5.40 6.10
N VAL A 99 3.13 -6.48 5.32
CA VAL A 99 4.16 -6.86 4.34
C VAL A 99 4.01 -6.00 3.09
N LEU A 100 5.09 -5.33 2.69
CA LEU A 100 5.12 -4.43 1.53
C LEU A 100 5.36 -5.19 0.21
N ASP A 101 5.91 -6.38 0.26
CA ASP A 101 6.22 -7.18 -0.92
C ASP A 101 4.95 -7.86 -1.47
N LYS A 102 4.46 -7.39 -2.63
CA LYS A 102 3.21 -7.85 -3.27
C LYS A 102 3.16 -9.36 -3.52
N ALA A 103 4.29 -9.97 -3.84
CA ALA A 103 4.37 -11.41 -4.06
C ALA A 103 4.08 -12.21 -2.78
N TYR A 104 4.41 -11.64 -1.62
CA TYR A 104 4.25 -12.28 -0.31
C TYR A 104 2.90 -11.96 0.32
N SER A 105 2.37 -10.75 0.12
CA SER A 105 1.05 -10.33 0.63
C SER A 105 -0.08 -11.18 0.01
N LYS A 106 0.00 -11.53 -1.28
CA LYS A 106 -0.95 -12.44 -1.93
C LYS A 106 -0.93 -13.83 -1.31
N LYS A 107 0.25 -14.35 -0.95
CA LYS A 107 0.41 -15.67 -0.33
C LYS A 107 -0.07 -15.70 1.13
N ALA A 108 0.16 -14.62 1.88
CA ALA A 108 -0.34 -14.46 3.24
C ALA A 108 -1.87 -14.30 3.28
N ALA A 109 -2.45 -13.54 2.35
CA ALA A 109 -3.90 -13.39 2.22
C ALA A 109 -4.58 -14.72 1.84
N ALA A 110 -3.99 -15.51 0.93
CA ALA A 110 -4.50 -16.83 0.56
C ALA A 110 -4.43 -17.83 1.74
N LYS A 111 -3.34 -17.78 2.54
CA LYS A 111 -3.19 -18.62 3.74
C LYS A 111 -4.14 -18.21 4.87
N ALA A 112 -4.43 -16.91 5.02
CA ALA A 112 -5.41 -16.40 5.98
C ALA A 112 -6.85 -16.76 5.58
N ALA A 113 -7.18 -16.74 4.29
CA ALA A 113 -8.48 -17.17 3.76
C ALA A 113 -8.70 -18.68 3.97
N ALA A 114 -7.68 -19.51 3.71
CA ALA A 114 -7.76 -20.95 3.95
C ALA A 114 -7.88 -21.31 5.44
N ALA A 115 -7.25 -20.54 6.34
CA ALA A 115 -7.36 -20.73 7.79
C ALA A 115 -8.72 -20.28 8.35
N ALA A 116 -9.41 -19.35 7.69
CA ALA A 116 -10.74 -18.89 8.08
C ALA A 116 -11.85 -19.91 7.72
N GLU A 117 -11.61 -20.77 6.74
CA GLU A 117 -12.56 -21.79 6.29
C GLU A 117 -12.53 -23.06 7.18
N GLU A 118 -11.46 -23.22 7.97
CA GLU A 118 -11.25 -24.38 8.86
C GLU A 118 -11.67 -24.14 10.32
N ALA A 119 -12.34 -23.02 10.64
CA ALA A 119 -12.88 -22.76 11.97
C ALA A 119 -14.18 -23.55 12.18
N PRO A 120 -14.27 -24.46 13.18
CA PRO A 120 -15.45 -25.28 13.41
C PRO A 120 -16.63 -24.41 13.84
N LYS A 121 -17.74 -24.51 13.10
CA LYS A 121 -19.02 -23.89 13.44
C LYS A 121 -19.41 -24.33 14.84
N LYS A 122 -19.25 -23.53 15.88
CA LYS A 122 -19.83 -23.74 17.22
C LYS A 122 -21.35 -23.78 17.07
N ARG A 123 -21.88 -24.97 17.24
CA ARG A 123 -23.32 -25.23 17.40
C ARG A 123 -23.80 -24.45 18.61
N THR A 124 -24.56 -23.40 18.41
CA THR A 124 -25.32 -22.71 19.46
C THR A 124 -26.47 -23.60 19.86
N ARG A 125 -26.36 -24.21 21.06
CA ARG A 125 -27.43 -24.89 21.74
C ARG A 125 -28.53 -23.87 22.06
N LYS A 126 -29.65 -23.96 21.36
CA LYS A 126 -30.92 -23.34 21.74
C LYS A 126 -31.32 -23.82 23.16
N ARG A 127 -31.28 -22.92 24.10
CA ARG A 127 -31.91 -23.12 25.42
C ARG A 127 -33.28 -22.45 25.39
N ALA A 128 -34.29 -23.27 25.25
CA ALA A 128 -35.68 -22.89 25.47
C ALA A 128 -35.91 -22.64 26.96
N THR A 129 -36.42 -21.47 27.30
CA THR A 129 -37.13 -21.26 28.57
C THR A 129 -38.43 -20.53 28.29
N LYS A 130 -39.43 -21.20 28.60
CA LYS A 130 -40.88 -21.12 28.70
C LYS A 130 -41.35 -19.88 29.47
N ALA A 131 -42.38 -19.30 28.91
CA ALA A 131 -43.48 -18.45 29.37
C ALA A 131 -43.57 -18.00 30.86
N ALA A 132 -43.95 -16.73 31.01
CA ALA A 132 -45.10 -16.30 31.84
C ALA A 132 -45.33 -14.79 31.62
N ALA A 133 -46.50 -14.45 31.10
CA ALA A 133 -47.24 -13.23 31.41
C ALA A 133 -48.12 -13.53 32.64
N PRO A 134 -48.82 -12.58 33.32
CA PRO A 134 -49.51 -11.41 32.81
C PRO A 134 -49.57 -10.18 33.76
N GLU A 135 -50.40 -9.23 33.31
CA GLU A 135 -51.29 -8.27 33.98
C GLU A 135 -50.75 -6.92 34.48
N THR A 136 -51.26 -5.95 33.81
CA THR A 136 -52.23 -4.86 34.10
C THR A 136 -51.97 -3.96 35.30
N THR A 137 -52.03 -2.70 35.09
CA THR A 137 -52.95 -1.61 35.50
C THR A 137 -52.24 -0.29 35.26
N GLU A 138 -52.74 0.57 34.35
CA GLU A 138 -53.68 1.72 34.57
C GLU A 138 -53.19 2.72 35.63
N THR A 139 -53.12 3.90 35.24
CA THR A 139 -53.85 5.13 35.55
C THR A 139 -52.98 6.36 35.78
N THR A 140 -53.37 7.39 35.01
CA THR A 140 -53.62 8.82 35.30
C THR A 140 -52.44 9.74 35.58
N GLU A 141 -52.40 10.70 34.72
CA GLU A 141 -52.85 12.10 34.72
C GLU A 141 -52.04 13.11 35.51
N ASN A 142 -51.93 14.22 34.79
CA ASN A 142 -51.80 15.61 35.24
C ASN A 142 -50.45 16.14 35.75
N ASN A 143 -49.87 17.07 35.09
CA ASN A 143 -50.04 18.51 35.04
C ASN A 143 -48.92 19.11 34.16
#